data_dd75c134d4ad009df99ace7bb938881a
#
_entry.id   dd75c134d4ad009df99ace7bb938881a
#
_cell.length_a   1.000
_cell.length_b   1.000
_cell.length_c   1.000
_cell.angle_alpha   90.00
_cell.angle_beta   90.00
_cell.angle_gamma   90.00
#
_symmetry.space_group_name_H-M   'P 1'
#
loop_
_entity.id
_entity.type
_entity.pdbx_description
1 polymer ?
#
loop_
_entity_poly.entity_id
_entity_poly.type
_entity_poly.pdbx_seq_one_letter_code
_entity_poly.pdbx_strand_id
1 'polypeptide(L)'
;MDPQRSSRQRTAEPDLLATPIPRRRVLLFLGAGVLATGAGLGAILEACGSVAPVTVTLQVNPGTMPPGVPVEVPFSMTNASGASVTSSIWLLKNADGSLTAYDPRCTHAMCRYKWVAVENRFRCNCHGGAFALDGTVLAGPPPKPLNRLPIKDTGGVVTVDVPGDFVTPRESLGA
;
A
#
# COMPACT_ATOMS: atom_id res chain seq x y z
N MET A 1 63.04 -35.22 -7.09
CA MET A 1 61.96 -34.94 -8.06
C MET A 1 61.06 -33.88 -7.46
N ASP A 2 61.20 -32.67 -7.97
CA ASP A 2 60.62 -31.40 -7.47
C ASP A 2 59.23 -31.15 -8.09
N PRO A 3 58.21 -30.86 -7.32
CA PRO A 3 56.99 -30.28 -7.85
C PRO A 3 56.94 -28.78 -7.60
N GLN A 4 57.01 -28.06 -8.66
CA GLN A 4 56.95 -26.62 -8.78
C GLN A 4 55.73 -25.99 -8.07
N ARG A 5 56.02 -25.11 -7.16
CA ARG A 5 55.12 -24.22 -6.45
C ARG A 5 54.76 -23.03 -7.38
N SER A 6 53.61 -23.08 -8.02
CA SER A 6 53.03 -21.94 -8.76
C SER A 6 52.47 -20.93 -7.80
N SER A 7 53.21 -19.86 -7.55
CA SER A 7 52.76 -18.66 -6.85
C SER A 7 51.84 -17.83 -7.77
N ARG A 8 50.52 -17.89 -7.58
CA ARG A 8 49.57 -16.93 -8.16
C ARG A 8 49.74 -15.60 -7.41
N GLN A 9 50.34 -14.65 -8.05
CA GLN A 9 50.28 -13.24 -7.65
C GLN A 9 48.83 -12.76 -7.73
N ARG A 10 48.24 -12.44 -6.57
CA ARG A 10 47.00 -11.66 -6.50
C ARG A 10 47.38 -10.22 -6.79
N THR A 11 46.97 -9.71 -7.92
CA THR A 11 46.94 -8.29 -8.20
C THR A 11 45.87 -7.66 -7.28
N ALA A 12 46.34 -6.79 -6.40
CA ALA A 12 45.42 -5.99 -5.54
C ALA A 12 44.66 -5.00 -6.42
N GLU A 13 43.35 -5.11 -6.45
CA GLU A 13 42.51 -4.08 -7.01
C GLU A 13 42.58 -2.83 -6.13
N PRO A 14 42.68 -1.63 -6.71
CA PRO A 14 42.72 -0.40 -5.93
C PRO A 14 41.33 -0.15 -5.33
N ASP A 15 41.30 0.00 -4.00
CA ASP A 15 40.13 0.37 -3.22
C ASP A 15 39.66 1.81 -3.61
N LEU A 16 38.64 1.92 -4.44
CA LEU A 16 38.06 3.17 -4.92
C LEU A 16 37.25 3.92 -3.86
N LEU A 17 37.16 3.40 -2.62
CA LEU A 17 36.35 4.01 -1.55
C LEU A 17 37.20 4.83 -0.55
N ALA A 18 38.50 4.96 -0.73
CA ALA A 18 39.40 5.60 0.24
C ALA A 18 39.84 7.03 -0.12
N THR A 19 39.13 7.75 -0.97
CA THR A 19 39.42 9.19 -1.17
C THR A 19 38.58 10.05 -0.21
N PRO A 20 39.17 10.65 0.84
CA PRO A 20 38.43 11.57 1.71
C PRO A 20 38.09 12.84 0.93
N ILE A 21 36.80 13.14 0.81
CA ILE A 21 36.32 14.40 0.21
C ILE A 21 36.78 15.55 1.08
N PRO A 22 37.61 16.49 0.58
CA PRO A 22 38.13 17.59 1.38
C PRO A 22 36.95 18.50 1.80
N ARG A 23 36.76 18.64 3.12
CA ARG A 23 35.72 19.45 3.78
C ARG A 23 35.59 20.89 3.26
N ARG A 24 36.57 21.38 2.53
CA ARG A 24 36.60 22.74 1.98
C ARG A 24 35.70 22.92 0.73
N ARG A 25 35.29 21.84 0.04
CA ARG A 25 34.42 21.95 -1.14
C ARG A 25 32.92 21.93 -0.84
N VAL A 26 32.53 21.51 0.37
CA VAL A 26 31.10 21.47 0.78
C VAL A 26 30.56 22.85 1.13
N LEU A 27 31.43 23.78 1.57
CA LEU A 27 31.03 25.13 1.97
C LEU A 27 30.85 26.14 0.83
N LEU A 28 31.27 25.81 -0.41
CA LEU A 28 31.16 26.72 -1.57
C LEU A 28 29.85 26.59 -2.34
N PHE A 29 29.01 25.59 -2.04
CA PHE A 29 27.68 25.47 -2.66
C PHE A 29 26.53 26.08 -1.87
N LEU A 30 26.80 26.61 -0.65
CA LEU A 30 25.75 27.25 0.18
C LEU A 30 25.71 28.78 0.03
N GLY A 31 26.52 29.38 -0.86
CA GLY A 31 26.67 30.83 -0.93
C GLY A 31 26.11 31.53 -2.17
N ALA A 32 25.48 30.86 -3.09
CA ALA A 32 24.95 31.51 -4.30
C ALA A 32 23.50 31.10 -4.56
N GLY A 33 22.55 31.75 -3.91
CA GLY A 33 21.15 31.47 -4.21
C GLY A 33 20.10 31.97 -3.22
N VAL A 34 20.33 33.05 -2.49
CA VAL A 34 19.26 33.68 -1.68
C VAL A 34 19.19 35.17 -2.00
N LEU A 35 18.66 35.51 -3.13
CA LEU A 35 18.04 36.81 -3.42
C LEU A 35 16.96 36.60 -4.49
N ALA A 36 15.81 36.06 -4.08
CA ALA A 36 14.56 36.16 -4.80
C ALA A 36 13.42 36.21 -3.79
N THR A 37 12.99 37.44 -3.53
CA THR A 37 11.64 37.91 -3.17
C THR A 37 10.72 36.97 -2.43
N GLY A 38 10.38 37.30 -1.21
CA GLY A 38 9.57 36.61 -0.21
C GLY A 38 8.13 36.23 -0.57
N ALA A 39 7.93 35.41 -1.58
CA ALA A 39 6.60 34.86 -1.91
C ALA A 39 6.66 33.37 -2.33
N GLY A 40 7.74 32.62 -2.11
CA GLY A 40 7.91 31.27 -2.66
C GLY A 40 8.41 30.18 -1.68
N LEU A 41 8.59 30.48 -0.38
CA LEU A 41 9.16 29.49 0.56
C LEU A 41 8.14 28.50 1.16
N GLY A 42 6.85 28.62 0.80
CA GLY A 42 5.81 27.71 1.30
C GLY A 42 5.61 26.43 0.48
N ALA A 43 6.18 26.31 -0.73
CA ALA A 43 5.78 25.29 -1.71
C ALA A 43 6.78 24.12 -1.87
N ILE A 44 7.87 24.07 -1.13
CA ILE A 44 8.92 23.04 -1.35
C ILE A 44 8.88 21.90 -0.31
N LEU A 45 8.04 21.96 0.73
CA LEU A 45 7.99 20.94 1.79
C LEU A 45 6.90 19.88 1.63
N GLU A 46 6.10 19.93 0.57
CA GLU A 46 5.06 18.91 0.32
C GLU A 46 5.42 17.85 -0.74
N ALA A 47 6.67 17.74 -1.12
CA ALA A 47 7.13 16.75 -2.10
C ALA A 47 7.49 15.37 -1.49
N CYS A 48 6.95 15.02 -0.32
CA CYS A 48 6.71 13.60 0.02
C CYS A 48 5.43 13.18 -0.70
N GLY A 49 5.53 12.94 -2.00
CA GLY A 49 4.42 12.69 -2.88
C GLY A 49 3.60 11.50 -2.45
N SER A 50 2.47 11.75 -1.77
CA SER A 50 1.40 10.78 -1.69
C SER A 50 0.93 10.51 -3.12
N VAL A 51 1.05 9.25 -3.56
CA VAL A 51 0.52 8.85 -4.87
C VAL A 51 -0.98 9.09 -4.87
N ALA A 52 -1.47 9.85 -5.87
CA ALA A 52 -2.90 10.16 -5.96
C ALA A 52 -3.73 8.87 -6.05
N PRO A 53 -4.88 8.81 -5.39
CA PRO A 53 -5.78 7.67 -5.50
C PRO A 53 -6.35 7.56 -6.91
N VAL A 54 -6.73 6.35 -7.29
CA VAL A 54 -7.42 6.03 -8.54
C VAL A 54 -8.88 5.73 -8.22
N THR A 55 -9.81 6.48 -8.81
CA THR A 55 -11.24 6.21 -8.66
C THR A 55 -11.64 5.05 -9.57
N VAL A 56 -12.18 3.98 -9.00
CA VAL A 56 -12.71 2.82 -9.72
C VAL A 56 -14.23 2.76 -9.59
N THR A 57 -14.92 2.39 -10.69
CA THR A 57 -16.36 2.15 -10.67
C THR A 57 -16.62 0.67 -10.42
N LEU A 58 -17.42 0.38 -9.41
CA LEU A 58 -17.76 -0.99 -9.04
C LEU A 58 -19.00 -1.49 -9.82
N GLN A 59 -18.94 -2.71 -10.30
CA GLN A 59 -20.06 -3.38 -10.95
C GLN A 59 -20.94 -4.05 -9.88
N VAL A 60 -21.71 -3.22 -9.12
CA VAL A 60 -22.57 -3.68 -8.04
C VAL A 60 -23.83 -2.85 -7.99
N ASN A 61 -24.96 -3.48 -7.64
CA ASN A 61 -26.22 -2.77 -7.37
C ASN A 61 -26.44 -2.70 -5.86
N PRO A 62 -26.27 -1.53 -5.23
CA PRO A 62 -26.50 -1.38 -3.78
C PRO A 62 -27.92 -1.71 -3.34
N GLY A 63 -28.90 -1.54 -4.24
CA GLY A 63 -30.31 -1.86 -3.97
C GLY A 63 -30.56 -3.32 -3.63
N THR A 64 -29.77 -4.23 -4.23
CA THR A 64 -29.93 -5.68 -4.03
C THR A 64 -29.02 -6.24 -2.93
N MET A 65 -28.11 -5.43 -2.36
CA MET A 65 -27.22 -5.89 -1.30
C MET A 65 -27.97 -6.04 0.03
N PRO A 66 -27.85 -7.20 0.71
CA PRO A 66 -28.41 -7.36 2.05
C PRO A 66 -27.62 -6.51 3.06
N PRO A 67 -28.30 -5.76 3.97
CA PRO A 67 -27.61 -5.04 5.04
C PRO A 67 -26.86 -5.99 5.98
N GLY A 68 -25.69 -5.56 6.45
CA GLY A 68 -24.89 -6.30 7.43
C GLY A 68 -24.13 -7.51 6.88
N VAL A 69 -24.20 -7.78 5.57
CA VAL A 69 -23.46 -8.88 4.93
C VAL A 69 -22.42 -8.30 3.97
N PRO A 70 -21.11 -8.46 4.24
CA PRO A 70 -20.07 -8.02 3.34
C PRO A 70 -20.09 -8.81 2.03
N VAL A 71 -19.91 -8.10 0.93
CA VAL A 71 -19.80 -8.68 -0.42
C VAL A 71 -18.42 -8.36 -0.98
N GLU A 72 -17.75 -9.35 -1.53
CA GLU A 72 -16.49 -9.14 -2.25
C GLU A 72 -16.78 -8.68 -3.67
N VAL A 73 -16.31 -7.48 -4.05
CA VAL A 73 -16.58 -6.87 -5.35
C VAL A 73 -15.28 -6.72 -6.11
N PRO A 74 -15.14 -7.34 -7.30
CA PRO A 74 -13.94 -7.22 -8.11
C PRO A 74 -13.82 -5.84 -8.73
N PHE A 75 -12.58 -5.41 -8.96
CA PHE A 75 -12.23 -4.22 -9.71
C PHE A 75 -10.93 -4.41 -10.50
N SER A 76 -10.71 -3.57 -11.50
CA SER A 76 -9.45 -3.46 -12.23
C SER A 76 -9.05 -2.00 -12.34
N MET A 77 -7.75 -1.73 -12.25
CA MET A 77 -7.18 -0.39 -12.37
C MET A 77 -5.77 -0.46 -12.96
N THR A 78 -5.29 0.67 -13.45
CA THR A 78 -3.86 0.85 -13.71
C THR A 78 -3.28 1.64 -12.53
N ASN A 79 -2.27 1.09 -11.86
CA ASN A 79 -1.64 1.74 -10.72
C ASN A 79 -0.62 2.81 -11.18
N ALA A 80 -0.05 3.56 -10.24
CA ALA A 80 0.89 4.65 -10.52
C ALA A 80 2.18 4.20 -11.22
N SER A 81 2.55 2.93 -11.14
CA SER A 81 3.68 2.36 -11.89
C SER A 81 3.32 1.97 -13.32
N GLY A 82 2.07 2.17 -13.76
CA GLY A 82 1.56 1.76 -15.06
C GLY A 82 1.18 0.28 -15.16
N ALA A 83 1.22 -0.46 -14.06
CA ALA A 83 0.82 -1.87 -14.05
C ALA A 83 -0.70 -2.02 -13.97
N SER A 84 -1.25 -2.93 -14.77
CA SER A 84 -2.65 -3.35 -14.64
C SER A 84 -2.81 -4.25 -13.41
N VAL A 85 -3.71 -3.86 -12.52
CA VAL A 85 -4.01 -4.56 -11.27
C VAL A 85 -5.47 -4.99 -11.29
N THR A 86 -5.72 -6.28 -11.08
CA THR A 86 -7.06 -6.83 -10.82
C THR A 86 -7.10 -7.35 -9.40
N SER A 87 -8.11 -6.95 -8.64
CA SER A 87 -8.30 -7.34 -7.25
C SER A 87 -9.78 -7.24 -6.90
N SER A 88 -10.11 -7.28 -5.61
CA SER A 88 -11.46 -7.06 -5.08
C SER A 88 -11.38 -6.18 -3.85
N ILE A 89 -12.51 -5.57 -3.47
CA ILE A 89 -12.71 -4.91 -2.19
C ILE A 89 -13.87 -5.57 -1.45
N TRP A 90 -13.92 -5.38 -0.14
CA TRP A 90 -15.10 -5.75 0.64
C TRP A 90 -16.04 -4.56 0.72
N LEU A 91 -17.25 -4.74 0.25
CA LEU A 91 -18.33 -3.73 0.30
C LEU A 91 -19.40 -4.18 1.30
N LEU A 92 -19.73 -3.30 2.23
CA LEU A 92 -20.75 -3.52 3.25
C LEU A 92 -21.83 -2.48 3.10
N LYS A 93 -23.10 -2.91 3.02
CA LYS A 93 -24.26 -2.04 3.21
C LYS A 93 -24.61 -2.01 4.68
N ASN A 94 -24.58 -0.83 5.27
CA ASN A 94 -24.92 -0.61 6.68
C ASN A 94 -26.46 -0.66 6.88
N ALA A 95 -26.90 -0.76 8.13
CA ALA A 95 -28.32 -0.80 8.47
C ALA A 95 -29.07 0.50 8.07
N ASP A 96 -28.38 1.63 8.05
CA ASP A 96 -28.88 2.94 7.62
C ASP A 96 -28.90 3.12 6.09
N GLY A 97 -28.50 2.10 5.34
CA GLY A 97 -28.38 2.11 3.88
C GLY A 97 -27.08 2.69 3.34
N SER A 98 -26.23 3.29 4.16
CA SER A 98 -24.92 3.77 3.74
C SER A 98 -23.99 2.61 3.36
N LEU A 99 -22.97 2.91 2.56
CA LEU A 99 -21.96 1.93 2.13
C LEU A 99 -20.64 2.14 2.83
N THR A 100 -19.97 1.06 3.18
CA THR A 100 -18.59 1.04 3.66
C THR A 100 -17.75 0.14 2.75
N ALA A 101 -16.62 0.65 2.28
CA ALA A 101 -15.65 -0.12 1.50
C ALA A 101 -14.38 -0.37 2.32
N TYR A 102 -13.90 -1.61 2.32
CA TYR A 102 -12.65 -1.99 2.99
C TYR A 102 -11.61 -2.44 1.97
N ASP A 103 -10.39 -1.97 2.16
CA ASP A 103 -9.20 -2.47 1.49
C ASP A 103 -9.05 -3.98 1.76
N PRO A 104 -8.86 -4.82 0.74
CA PRO A 104 -8.80 -6.28 0.91
C PRO A 104 -7.53 -6.75 1.63
N ARG A 105 -6.62 -5.84 1.96
CA ARG A 105 -5.31 -6.13 2.57
C ARG A 105 -5.39 -6.03 4.09
N CYS A 106 -5.02 -7.11 4.76
CA CYS A 106 -4.87 -7.14 6.22
C CYS A 106 -3.82 -6.12 6.67
N THR A 107 -4.14 -5.36 7.71
CA THR A 107 -3.30 -4.28 8.23
C THR A 107 -2.01 -4.74 8.91
N HIS A 108 -1.80 -6.06 9.09
CA HIS A 108 -0.56 -6.63 9.58
C HIS A 108 0.50 -6.79 8.46
N ALA A 109 0.23 -7.62 7.47
CA ALA A 109 1.21 -8.01 6.45
C ALA A 109 0.63 -8.05 5.03
N MET A 110 -0.44 -7.29 4.78
CA MET A 110 -1.09 -7.14 3.48
C MET A 110 -1.62 -8.44 2.88
N CYS A 111 -1.85 -9.48 3.69
CA CYS A 111 -2.49 -10.70 3.25
C CYS A 111 -3.97 -10.48 2.94
N ARG A 112 -4.51 -11.25 1.98
CA ARG A 112 -5.95 -11.31 1.76
C ARG A 112 -6.65 -11.89 2.99
N TYR A 113 -7.69 -11.25 3.46
CA TYR A 113 -8.58 -11.79 4.48
C TYR A 113 -9.93 -12.14 3.88
N LYS A 114 -10.73 -12.94 4.58
CA LYS A 114 -12.02 -13.43 4.11
C LYS A 114 -13.10 -13.17 5.15
N TRP A 115 -14.32 -12.97 4.68
CA TRP A 115 -15.50 -12.98 5.55
C TRP A 115 -15.89 -14.40 5.90
N VAL A 116 -16.08 -14.68 7.19
CA VAL A 116 -16.54 -15.98 7.70
C VAL A 116 -17.92 -15.78 8.30
N ALA A 117 -18.97 -16.06 7.53
CA ALA A 117 -20.36 -15.75 7.88
C ALA A 117 -20.78 -16.43 9.20
N VAL A 118 -20.40 -17.69 9.41
CA VAL A 118 -20.73 -18.45 10.63
C VAL A 118 -20.11 -17.87 11.90
N GLU A 119 -19.00 -17.11 11.74
CA GLU A 119 -18.30 -16.46 12.84
C GLU A 119 -18.66 -14.96 12.92
N ASN A 120 -19.40 -14.43 11.95
CA ASN A 120 -19.75 -13.02 11.81
C ASN A 120 -18.53 -12.09 11.93
N ARG A 121 -17.42 -12.45 11.24
CA ARG A 121 -16.16 -11.69 11.28
C ARG A 121 -15.29 -11.93 10.05
N PHE A 122 -14.36 -11.01 9.82
CA PHE A 122 -13.29 -11.22 8.86
C PHE A 122 -12.14 -11.99 9.50
N ARG A 123 -11.53 -12.92 8.74
CA ARG A 123 -10.38 -13.74 9.14
C ARG A 123 -9.24 -13.59 8.15
N CYS A 124 -8.03 -13.34 8.67
CA CYS A 124 -6.79 -13.36 7.91
C CYS A 124 -5.98 -14.59 8.32
N ASN A 125 -5.86 -15.57 7.40
CA ASN A 125 -5.25 -16.86 7.70
C ASN A 125 -3.71 -16.82 7.77
N CYS A 126 -3.06 -15.73 7.31
CA CYS A 126 -1.60 -15.65 7.35
C CYS A 126 -1.05 -15.74 8.79
N HIS A 127 -1.67 -15.03 9.75
CA HIS A 127 -1.17 -14.95 11.13
C HIS A 127 -2.32 -14.88 12.15
N GLY A 128 -3.50 -15.38 11.79
CA GLY A 128 -4.63 -15.47 12.72
C GLY A 128 -5.31 -14.15 13.06
N GLY A 129 -5.11 -13.10 12.25
CA GLY A 129 -5.81 -11.83 12.44
C GLY A 129 -7.32 -11.98 12.28
N ALA A 130 -8.11 -11.31 13.13
CA ALA A 130 -9.55 -11.28 13.04
C ALA A 130 -10.07 -9.85 13.22
N PHE A 131 -11.14 -9.50 12.48
CA PHE A 131 -11.74 -8.18 12.54
C PHE A 131 -13.27 -8.31 12.59
N ALA A 132 -13.91 -7.43 13.33
CA ALA A 132 -15.37 -7.33 13.36
C ALA A 132 -15.93 -6.79 12.02
N LEU A 133 -17.24 -6.81 11.90
CA LEU A 133 -17.95 -6.28 10.72
C LEU A 133 -17.63 -4.80 10.44
N ASP A 134 -17.44 -4.00 11.49
CA ASP A 134 -17.08 -2.59 11.40
C ASP A 134 -15.58 -2.34 11.11
N GLY A 135 -14.80 -3.42 10.96
CA GLY A 135 -13.37 -3.41 10.69
C GLY A 135 -12.48 -3.34 11.93
N THR A 136 -13.02 -3.26 13.16
CA THR A 136 -12.19 -3.24 14.37
C THR A 136 -11.46 -4.55 14.60
N VAL A 137 -10.26 -4.49 15.19
CA VAL A 137 -9.44 -5.68 15.48
C VAL A 137 -10.06 -6.47 16.62
N LEU A 138 -10.33 -7.76 16.41
CA LEU A 138 -10.81 -8.69 17.43
C LEU A 138 -9.70 -9.57 17.98
N ALA A 139 -8.73 -9.96 17.15
CA ALA A 139 -7.64 -10.86 17.56
C ALA A 139 -6.45 -10.79 16.60
N GLY A 140 -5.30 -11.26 17.07
CA GLY A 140 -4.07 -11.46 16.32
C GLY A 140 -3.19 -10.21 16.21
N PRO A 141 -2.17 -10.25 15.32
CA PRO A 141 -1.16 -9.22 15.23
C PRO A 141 -1.54 -7.92 14.48
N PRO A 142 -2.71 -7.73 13.82
CA PRO A 142 -3.03 -6.48 13.15
C PRO A 142 -2.92 -5.27 14.10
N PRO A 143 -2.14 -4.23 13.76
CA PRO A 143 -1.89 -3.10 14.66
C PRO A 143 -3.03 -2.05 14.66
N LYS A 144 -3.94 -2.15 13.70
CA LYS A 144 -5.04 -1.18 13.53
C LYS A 144 -6.22 -1.82 12.81
N PRO A 145 -7.43 -1.19 12.88
CA PRO A 145 -8.60 -1.62 12.12
C PRO A 145 -8.35 -1.74 10.62
N LEU A 146 -9.26 -2.41 9.92
CA LEU A 146 -9.25 -2.47 8.44
C LEU A 146 -9.25 -1.05 7.86
N ASN A 147 -8.45 -0.84 6.83
CA ASN A 147 -8.44 0.43 6.12
C ASN A 147 -9.75 0.59 5.36
N ARG A 148 -10.46 1.70 5.61
CA ARG A 148 -11.63 2.10 4.83
C ARG A 148 -11.19 2.86 3.60
N LEU A 149 -11.84 2.58 2.47
CA LEU A 149 -11.65 3.31 1.23
C LEU A 149 -12.74 4.35 1.08
N PRO A 150 -12.42 5.59 0.61
CA PRO A 150 -13.44 6.57 0.28
C PRO A 150 -14.38 6.01 -0.77
N ILE A 151 -15.70 6.12 -0.51
CA ILE A 151 -16.75 5.55 -1.36
C ILE A 151 -17.83 6.60 -1.62
N LYS A 152 -18.38 6.58 -2.83
CA LYS A 152 -19.55 7.39 -3.22
C LYS A 152 -20.55 6.53 -3.94
N ASP A 153 -21.83 6.72 -3.63
CA ASP A 153 -22.98 6.20 -4.38
C ASP A 153 -23.70 7.40 -5.01
N THR A 154 -23.79 7.42 -6.32
CA THR A 154 -24.48 8.45 -7.07
C THR A 154 -25.53 7.79 -7.93
N GLY A 155 -26.75 7.67 -7.40
CA GLY A 155 -27.88 7.08 -8.13
C GLY A 155 -27.68 5.62 -8.50
N GLY A 156 -27.02 4.83 -7.64
CA GLY A 156 -26.72 3.40 -7.87
C GLY A 156 -25.38 3.14 -8.58
N VAL A 157 -24.67 4.18 -9.01
CA VAL A 157 -23.30 4.06 -9.49
C VAL A 157 -22.34 4.21 -8.31
N VAL A 158 -21.69 3.13 -7.93
CA VAL A 158 -20.76 3.08 -6.80
C VAL A 158 -19.32 3.28 -7.30
N THR A 159 -18.64 4.29 -6.76
CA THR A 159 -17.23 4.54 -7.01
C THR A 159 -16.44 4.47 -5.71
N VAL A 160 -15.18 4.01 -5.81
CA VAL A 160 -14.27 3.87 -4.67
C VAL A 160 -12.90 4.43 -5.05
N ASP A 161 -12.31 5.21 -4.17
CA ASP A 161 -10.95 5.71 -4.35
C ASP A 161 -9.95 4.69 -3.77
N VAL A 162 -9.22 4.01 -4.66
CA VAL A 162 -8.19 3.02 -4.32
C VAL A 162 -6.82 3.70 -4.32
N PRO A 163 -5.94 3.42 -3.33
CA PRO A 163 -4.58 3.99 -3.35
C PRO A 163 -3.89 3.78 -4.70
N GLY A 164 -3.30 4.84 -5.25
CA GLY A 164 -2.67 4.77 -6.57
C GLY A 164 -1.44 3.85 -6.63
N ASP A 165 -0.82 3.58 -5.49
CA ASP A 165 0.27 2.60 -5.30
C ASP A 165 -0.23 1.21 -4.94
N PHE A 166 -1.53 0.94 -5.16
CA PHE A 166 -2.15 -0.33 -4.79
C PHE A 166 -1.41 -1.51 -5.41
N VAL A 167 -1.11 -2.50 -4.57
CA VAL A 167 -0.64 -3.83 -4.95
C VAL A 167 -1.65 -4.88 -4.48
N THR A 168 -1.76 -5.98 -5.21
CA THR A 168 -2.67 -7.06 -4.83
C THR A 168 -2.34 -7.63 -3.45
N PRO A 169 -3.35 -8.05 -2.66
CA PRO A 169 -3.11 -8.73 -1.41
C PRO A 169 -2.22 -9.96 -1.61
N ARG A 170 -1.40 -10.26 -0.60
CA ARG A 170 -0.68 -11.53 -0.57
C ARG A 170 -1.68 -12.65 -0.31
N GLU A 171 -1.63 -13.71 -1.10
CA GLU A 171 -2.39 -14.91 -0.80
C GLU A 171 -1.73 -15.64 0.38
N SER A 172 -2.55 -16.19 1.29
CA SER A 172 -2.04 -17.05 2.36
C SER A 172 -1.45 -18.31 1.71
N LEU A 173 -0.19 -18.58 1.99
CA LEU A 173 0.45 -19.84 1.58
C LEU A 173 -0.24 -20.99 2.34
N GLY A 174 -1.21 -21.62 1.70
CA GLY A 174 -1.84 -22.86 2.14
C GLY A 174 -2.52 -22.82 3.51
N ALA A 175 -3.83 -22.79 3.51
CA ALA A 175 -4.63 -23.30 4.62
C ALA A 175 -5.29 -24.60 4.13
#